data_81cb2f3f75d0af52c7a9d2ad788359a3
#
_entry.id   81cb2f3f75d0af52c7a9d2ad788359a3
#
_cell.length_a   1.000
_cell.length_b   1.000
_cell.length_c   1.000
_cell.angle_alpha   90.00
_cell.angle_beta   90.00
_cell.angle_gamma   90.00
#
_symmetry.space_group_name_H-M   'P 1'
#
loop_
_entity.id
_entity.type
_entity.pdbx_description
1 polymer ?
#
loop_
_entity_poly.entity_id
_entity_poly.type
_entity_poly.pdbx_seq_one_letter_code
_entity_poly.pdbx_strand_id
1 'polypeptide(L)'
;VALLAGSVVLGMTSIASSAEDVPTDTSATETTPASGDGVTVGTPAASVKAAAAPWGPDYPVTLESNFSRPYRAVTSSRNGDFTLLDDLERIIRGSFIDPRSGKYLPKATRRANTVYLSISQMPESKRVGRTLIQAAKAGVRVRVIHGRATQSSASRALRKALNKSNLRDSSFKICAKGKSLACLSSLNGAIMHSKLLLVNNTFTRDNKPAKGAIWSGSANLGGRSAEQTYNNGLTIYNDTKMWQQTSQLWKDMWAERNIGNDYLNYVRKNSTRYGYPTADARAAGYTEGYAKYGMFYSNLANATIYATPIRATPTNGKDPVLNLLNRVQPDSQCRIRLQHNRFKYRRIAVAEKLVELSNGGCKISAVAYEDDLKVNRKLHCQQLIRICRPILDVLKTSSQRIDVAWAKPHDKTMLVDAKLGPNRLNPEEVAPDGTGNWPAGGVRMKMVQAGSASLTGSNLVASDEITTETTDPSIYEDYLEHWKAILKSHEYKAYAY
;
A
#
# COMPACT_ATOMS: atom_id res chain seq x y z
N VAL A 1 37.08 50.97 18.36
CA VAL A 1 36.52 49.66 18.76
C VAL A 1 35.84 49.09 17.53
N ALA A 2 36.55 48.22 16.81
CA ALA A 2 36.06 47.57 15.59
C ALA A 2 35.55 46.18 15.95
N LEU A 3 34.27 45.88 15.62
CA LEU A 3 33.68 44.55 15.69
C LEU A 3 33.91 43.85 14.34
N LEU A 4 34.67 42.77 14.36
CA LEU A 4 34.81 41.83 13.28
C LEU A 4 33.57 40.87 13.29
N ALA A 5 32.77 40.89 12.23
CA ALA A 5 31.74 39.92 11.98
C ALA A 5 32.36 38.77 11.18
N GLY A 6 32.52 37.62 11.81
CA GLY A 6 32.94 36.38 11.16
C GLY A 6 31.76 35.66 10.53
N SER A 7 31.74 35.60 9.19
CA SER A 7 30.76 34.78 8.44
C SER A 7 31.21 33.33 8.44
N VAL A 8 30.43 32.47 9.09
CA VAL A 8 30.55 31.00 9.00
C VAL A 8 29.83 30.55 7.74
N VAL A 9 30.59 30.21 6.72
CA VAL A 9 30.09 29.53 5.52
C VAL A 9 29.91 28.05 5.86
N LEU A 10 28.69 27.63 6.08
CA LEU A 10 28.34 26.22 6.11
C LEU A 10 28.29 25.62 4.70
N GLY A 11 29.35 24.91 4.37
CA GLY A 11 29.42 24.13 3.14
C GLY A 11 28.38 23.02 3.13
N MET A 12 27.31 23.20 2.37
CA MET A 12 26.42 22.10 1.99
C MET A 12 27.10 21.31 0.87
N THR A 13 27.70 20.18 1.23
CA THR A 13 28.11 19.18 0.25
C THR A 13 26.85 18.53 -0.34
N SER A 14 26.57 18.88 -1.58
CA SER A 14 25.59 18.17 -2.42
C SER A 14 26.12 16.78 -2.70
N ILE A 15 25.47 15.77 -2.13
CA ILE A 15 25.70 14.37 -2.52
C ILE A 15 25.03 14.17 -3.86
N ALA A 16 25.83 14.21 -4.93
CA ALA A 16 25.42 13.76 -6.24
C ALA A 16 25.23 12.24 -6.20
N SER A 17 24.01 11.77 -6.39
CA SER A 17 23.72 10.36 -6.60
C SER A 17 24.16 10.01 -8.03
N SER A 18 25.33 9.40 -8.17
CA SER A 18 25.74 8.75 -9.40
C SER A 18 24.78 7.62 -9.72
N ALA A 19 24.10 7.73 -10.86
CA ALA A 19 23.40 6.62 -11.48
C ALA A 19 24.47 5.70 -12.09
N GLU A 20 24.65 4.52 -11.54
CA GLU A 20 25.39 3.46 -12.23
C GLU A 20 24.45 2.82 -13.26
N ASP A 21 24.93 2.85 -14.51
CA ASP A 21 24.34 2.17 -15.65
C ASP A 21 24.40 0.66 -15.42
N VAL A 22 23.24 0.01 -15.50
CA VAL A 22 23.14 -1.44 -15.54
C VAL A 22 23.38 -1.89 -17.00
N PRO A 23 24.35 -2.80 -17.28
CA PRO A 23 24.59 -3.28 -18.62
C PRO A 23 23.35 -3.98 -19.20
N THR A 24 22.98 -3.61 -20.41
CA THR A 24 22.02 -4.33 -21.24
C THR A 24 22.71 -5.57 -21.81
N ASP A 25 22.36 -6.72 -21.30
CA ASP A 25 22.75 -8.00 -21.91
C ASP A 25 21.74 -8.35 -22.99
N THR A 26 22.16 -8.19 -24.23
CA THR A 26 21.46 -8.60 -25.45
C THR A 26 22.10 -9.87 -25.97
N SER A 27 21.55 -11.03 -25.64
CA SER A 27 21.52 -12.19 -26.54
C SER A 27 20.75 -13.37 -25.91
N ALA A 28 19.56 -13.65 -26.41
CA ALA A 28 18.94 -14.95 -26.31
C ALA A 28 18.33 -15.30 -27.66
N THR A 29 18.99 -16.25 -28.33
CA THR A 29 18.55 -16.91 -29.55
C THR A 29 17.22 -17.64 -29.31
N GLU A 30 16.23 -17.36 -30.14
CA GLU A 30 14.99 -18.12 -30.24
C GLU A 30 15.25 -19.49 -30.83
N THR A 31 14.88 -20.52 -30.09
CA THR A 31 14.65 -21.87 -30.66
C THR A 31 13.17 -22.20 -30.52
N THR A 32 12.53 -22.35 -31.65
CA THR A 32 11.15 -22.83 -31.80
C THR A 32 11.06 -24.32 -31.44
N PRO A 33 10.09 -24.76 -30.63
CA PRO A 33 9.77 -26.17 -30.52
C PRO A 33 8.58 -26.56 -31.41
N ALA A 34 8.72 -27.75 -31.98
CA ALA A 34 7.79 -28.40 -32.87
C ALA A 34 6.45 -28.76 -32.22
N SER A 35 5.40 -28.77 -33.06
CA SER A 35 4.06 -29.25 -32.81
C SER A 35 4.02 -30.75 -32.45
N GLY A 36 3.29 -31.08 -31.40
CA GLY A 36 2.95 -32.46 -31.03
C GLY A 36 1.59 -32.58 -30.38
N ASP A 37 0.76 -33.41 -30.94
CA ASP A 37 -0.65 -33.66 -30.75
C ASP A 37 -1.11 -34.13 -29.37
N GLY A 38 -2.41 -33.86 -29.09
CA GLY A 38 -3.22 -34.77 -28.29
C GLY A 38 -3.54 -34.28 -26.87
N VAL A 39 -4.50 -33.36 -26.72
CA VAL A 39 -5.12 -33.09 -25.42
C VAL A 39 -6.40 -33.89 -25.24
N THR A 40 -6.36 -34.90 -24.40
CA THR A 40 -7.52 -35.58 -23.83
C THR A 40 -8.23 -34.64 -22.86
N VAL A 41 -9.52 -34.41 -23.11
CA VAL A 41 -10.41 -33.64 -22.25
C VAL A 41 -10.57 -34.37 -20.91
N GLY A 42 -9.95 -33.81 -19.87
CA GLY A 42 -10.11 -34.26 -18.49
C GLY A 42 -11.41 -33.77 -17.89
N THR A 43 -12.03 -34.64 -17.12
CA THR A 43 -13.26 -34.50 -16.31
C THR A 43 -13.35 -33.17 -15.55
N PRO A 44 -14.56 -32.57 -15.38
CA PRO A 44 -14.74 -31.32 -14.69
C PRO A 44 -14.27 -31.40 -13.24
N ALA A 45 -13.42 -30.45 -12.85
CA ALA A 45 -12.90 -30.31 -11.50
C ALA A 45 -14.06 -30.15 -10.51
N ALA A 46 -13.99 -30.95 -9.45
CA ALA A 46 -14.91 -30.91 -8.34
C ALA A 46 -15.10 -29.48 -7.82
N SER A 47 -16.35 -29.12 -7.54
CA SER A 47 -16.75 -27.86 -6.91
C SER A 47 -15.80 -27.51 -5.77
N VAL A 48 -15.13 -26.37 -5.87
CA VAL A 48 -14.35 -25.81 -4.77
C VAL A 48 -15.33 -25.59 -3.62
N LYS A 49 -15.28 -26.45 -2.61
CA LYS A 49 -15.98 -26.24 -1.35
C LYS A 49 -15.57 -24.86 -0.85
N ALA A 50 -16.54 -23.98 -0.65
CA ALA A 50 -16.32 -22.71 0.03
C ALA A 50 -15.53 -23.01 1.30
N ALA A 51 -14.33 -22.46 1.38
CA ALA A 51 -13.48 -22.66 2.55
C ALA A 51 -14.26 -22.21 3.78
N ALA A 52 -14.40 -23.08 4.78
CA ALA A 52 -15.07 -22.75 6.03
C ALA A 52 -14.49 -21.44 6.58
N ALA A 53 -15.36 -20.55 7.08
CA ALA A 53 -14.96 -19.31 7.72
C ALA A 53 -13.86 -19.62 8.75
N PRO A 54 -12.69 -19.01 8.65
CA PRO A 54 -11.47 -19.49 9.30
C PRO A 54 -11.53 -19.46 10.85
N TRP A 55 -12.40 -18.65 11.42
CA TRP A 55 -12.64 -18.57 12.87
C TRP A 55 -14.10 -18.90 13.27
N GLY A 56 -14.85 -19.53 12.35
CA GLY A 56 -16.25 -19.92 12.56
C GLY A 56 -17.25 -18.87 12.06
N PRO A 57 -18.57 -19.22 12.05
CA PRO A 57 -19.63 -18.40 11.47
C PRO A 57 -19.82 -17.05 12.17
N ASP A 58 -19.38 -16.93 13.44
CA ASP A 58 -19.50 -15.69 14.22
C ASP A 58 -18.50 -14.61 13.81
N TYR A 59 -17.55 -14.93 12.91
CA TYR A 59 -16.51 -14.03 12.45
C TYR A 59 -16.49 -13.94 10.91
N PRO A 60 -17.50 -13.32 10.29
CA PRO A 60 -17.48 -13.12 8.83
C PRO A 60 -16.34 -12.18 8.45
N VAL A 61 -15.71 -12.46 7.31
CA VAL A 61 -14.71 -11.53 6.75
C VAL A 61 -15.41 -10.21 6.46
N THR A 62 -14.82 -9.12 6.95
CA THR A 62 -15.39 -7.77 6.86
C THR A 62 -14.31 -6.78 6.44
N LEU A 63 -14.67 -5.85 5.56
CA LEU A 63 -13.83 -4.76 5.14
C LEU A 63 -14.40 -3.44 5.66
N GLU A 64 -13.53 -2.54 6.13
CA GLU A 64 -13.89 -1.19 6.54
C GLU A 64 -12.91 -0.19 5.95
N SER A 65 -13.42 0.83 5.28
CA SER A 65 -12.64 1.99 4.81
C SER A 65 -12.70 3.15 5.81
N ASN A 66 -11.66 3.96 5.83
CA ASN A 66 -11.65 5.22 6.58
C ASN A 66 -10.76 6.27 5.90
N PHE A 67 -11.05 7.53 6.18
CA PHE A 67 -10.43 8.65 5.49
C PHE A 67 -10.15 9.82 6.42
N SER A 68 -9.16 10.65 6.04
CA SER A 68 -9.02 12.02 6.53
C SER A 68 -9.34 12.99 5.40
N ARG A 69 -10.23 13.93 5.64
CA ARG A 69 -10.70 14.95 4.69
C ARG A 69 -10.60 16.35 5.30
N PRO A 70 -9.40 16.95 5.40
CA PRO A 70 -9.12 18.10 6.25
C PRO A 70 -9.80 19.41 5.80
N TYR A 71 -10.25 19.47 4.54
CA TYR A 71 -10.86 20.65 3.98
C TYR A 71 -12.37 20.49 3.79
N ARG A 72 -13.12 21.54 4.05
CA ARG A 72 -14.53 21.61 3.64
C ARG A 72 -14.61 21.78 2.14
N ALA A 73 -15.66 21.23 1.54
CA ALA A 73 -15.96 21.49 0.15
C ALA A 73 -16.07 23.00 -0.09
N VAL A 74 -15.49 23.47 -1.18
CA VAL A 74 -15.52 24.85 -1.66
C VAL A 74 -15.09 25.96 -0.68
N THR A 75 -14.46 25.62 0.43
CA THR A 75 -13.95 26.61 1.39
C THR A 75 -12.47 26.40 1.68
N SER A 76 -11.74 27.43 2.05
CA SER A 76 -10.35 27.38 2.50
C SER A 76 -10.20 26.89 3.95
N SER A 77 -11.31 26.69 4.66
CA SER A 77 -11.31 26.36 6.07
C SER A 77 -10.87 24.92 6.31
N ARG A 78 -9.77 24.74 7.04
CA ARG A 78 -9.33 23.44 7.54
C ARG A 78 -10.10 23.07 8.78
N ASN A 79 -10.64 21.88 8.78
CA ASN A 79 -11.38 21.41 9.94
C ASN A 79 -10.67 20.30 10.70
N GLY A 80 -9.51 19.87 10.35
CA GLY A 80 -8.85 18.71 10.99
C GLY A 80 -9.81 17.50 11.08
N ASP A 81 -9.69 16.58 10.14
CA ASP A 81 -10.47 15.34 10.16
C ASP A 81 -9.64 14.22 10.76
N PHE A 82 -9.94 13.87 12.00
CA PHE A 82 -9.22 12.86 12.77
C PHE A 82 -9.82 11.45 12.63
N THR A 83 -10.88 11.27 11.86
CA THR A 83 -11.63 10.00 11.73
C THR A 83 -10.73 8.81 11.49
N LEU A 84 -9.74 8.93 10.61
CA LEU A 84 -8.78 7.87 10.33
C LEU A 84 -7.91 7.54 11.56
N LEU A 85 -7.44 8.53 12.31
CA LEU A 85 -6.64 8.31 13.51
C LEU A 85 -7.49 7.77 14.67
N ASP A 86 -8.74 8.21 14.80
CA ASP A 86 -9.70 7.70 15.78
C ASP A 86 -10.00 6.23 15.52
N ASP A 87 -10.11 5.83 14.25
CA ASP A 87 -10.33 4.45 13.87
C ASP A 87 -9.14 3.55 14.23
N LEU A 88 -7.92 4.03 13.98
CA LEU A 88 -6.71 3.33 14.45
C LEU A 88 -6.68 3.16 15.98
N GLU A 89 -7.04 4.22 16.71
CA GLU A 89 -7.17 4.15 18.17
C GLU A 89 -8.22 3.14 18.61
N ARG A 90 -9.38 3.11 17.93
CA ARG A 90 -10.46 2.15 18.17
C ARG A 90 -9.97 0.70 18.00
N ILE A 91 -9.31 0.41 16.87
CA ILE A 91 -8.78 -0.92 16.57
C ILE A 91 -7.75 -1.35 17.63
N ILE A 92 -6.83 -0.47 18.03
CA ILE A 92 -5.83 -0.76 19.06
C ILE A 92 -6.52 -0.94 20.41
N ARG A 93 -7.46 -0.06 20.77
CA ARG A 93 -8.18 -0.06 22.05
C ARG A 93 -8.97 -1.35 22.24
N GLY A 94 -9.57 -1.87 21.18
CA GLY A 94 -10.29 -3.15 21.18
C GLY A 94 -9.43 -4.35 21.59
N SER A 95 -8.09 -4.23 21.56
CA SER A 95 -7.21 -5.29 22.06
C SER A 95 -7.16 -5.38 23.59
N PHE A 96 -7.65 -4.37 24.32
CA PHE A 96 -7.59 -4.35 25.80
C PHE A 96 -8.85 -3.83 26.49
N ILE A 97 -9.79 -3.21 25.75
CA ILE A 97 -11.07 -2.71 26.25
C ILE A 97 -12.20 -3.31 25.39
N ASP A 98 -13.25 -3.79 26.06
CA ASP A 98 -14.51 -4.13 25.39
C ASP A 98 -15.31 -2.83 25.14
N PRO A 99 -15.53 -2.43 23.86
CA PRO A 99 -16.20 -1.18 23.56
C PRO A 99 -17.67 -1.14 23.97
N ARG A 100 -18.30 -2.30 24.15
CA ARG A 100 -19.72 -2.42 24.56
C ARG A 100 -19.92 -2.08 26.04
N SER A 101 -18.91 -2.42 26.87
CA SER A 101 -18.98 -2.18 28.32
C SER A 101 -18.05 -1.07 28.81
N GLY A 102 -17.10 -0.63 27.98
CA GLY A 102 -16.04 0.29 28.37
C GLY A 102 -15.00 -0.27 29.35
N LYS A 103 -15.11 -1.55 29.71
CA LYS A 103 -14.25 -2.19 30.72
C LYS A 103 -13.04 -2.88 30.08
N TYR A 104 -11.98 -3.06 30.87
CA TYR A 104 -10.86 -3.87 30.42
C TYR A 104 -11.29 -5.32 30.14
N LEU A 105 -10.80 -5.87 29.04
CA LEU A 105 -10.89 -7.30 28.77
C LEU A 105 -10.22 -8.12 29.89
N PRO A 106 -10.59 -9.40 30.10
CA PRO A 106 -9.92 -10.26 31.07
C PRO A 106 -8.39 -10.25 30.92
N LYS A 107 -7.68 -10.32 32.02
CA LYS A 107 -6.19 -10.25 32.03
C LYS A 107 -5.55 -11.30 31.12
N ALA A 108 -6.09 -12.51 31.11
CA ALA A 108 -5.62 -13.60 30.22
C ALA A 108 -5.76 -13.20 28.73
N THR A 109 -6.93 -12.67 28.34
CA THR A 109 -7.19 -12.19 26.97
C THR A 109 -6.21 -11.10 26.56
N ARG A 110 -6.05 -10.06 27.40
CA ARG A 110 -5.11 -8.96 27.11
C ARG A 110 -3.67 -9.46 26.95
N ARG A 111 -3.26 -10.45 27.74
CA ARG A 111 -1.95 -11.08 27.63
C ARG A 111 -1.76 -11.93 26.38
N ALA A 112 -2.84 -12.49 25.83
CA ALA A 112 -2.81 -13.20 24.56
C ALA A 112 -2.81 -12.25 23.35
N ASN A 113 -3.19 -10.99 23.56
CA ASN A 113 -3.32 -10.03 22.47
C ASN A 113 -2.00 -9.41 22.04
N THR A 114 -1.93 -9.12 20.73
CA THR A 114 -0.78 -8.50 20.08
C THR A 114 -1.22 -7.34 19.22
N VAL A 115 -0.42 -6.27 19.25
CA VAL A 115 -0.54 -5.11 18.38
C VAL A 115 0.82 -4.89 17.72
N TYR A 116 0.87 -5.03 16.40
CA TYR A 116 2.05 -4.79 15.58
C TYR A 116 1.81 -3.60 14.66
N LEU A 117 2.68 -2.62 14.69
CA LEU A 117 2.60 -1.43 13.87
C LEU A 117 3.90 -1.23 13.10
N SER A 118 3.83 -1.06 11.78
CA SER A 118 4.88 -0.43 11.01
C SER A 118 4.40 0.93 10.52
N ILE A 119 5.21 1.96 10.73
CA ILE A 119 4.85 3.34 10.40
C ILE A 119 6.07 4.15 9.99
N SER A 120 5.98 4.81 8.83
CA SER A 120 7.09 5.62 8.32
C SER A 120 7.42 6.82 9.20
N GLN A 121 6.41 7.52 9.71
CA GLN A 121 6.59 8.72 10.52
C GLN A 121 5.52 8.80 11.61
N MET A 122 5.95 9.22 12.80
CA MET A 122 5.08 9.52 13.93
C MET A 122 5.49 10.89 14.50
N PRO A 123 5.10 12.00 13.86
CA PRO A 123 5.48 13.34 14.32
C PRO A 123 4.78 13.74 15.62
N GLU A 124 3.58 13.22 15.87
CA GLU A 124 2.82 13.46 17.09
C GLU A 124 2.23 12.15 17.61
N SER A 125 2.12 12.01 18.93
CA SER A 125 1.67 10.76 19.55
C SER A 125 0.64 10.95 20.67
N LYS A 126 -0.02 12.12 20.72
CA LYS A 126 -1.03 12.37 21.75
C LYS A 126 -2.24 11.44 21.64
N ARG A 127 -2.44 10.84 20.48
CA ARG A 127 -3.56 9.94 20.16
C ARG A 127 -3.09 8.49 20.05
N VAL A 128 -2.78 8.00 18.87
CA VAL A 128 -2.39 6.61 18.61
C VAL A 128 -1.20 6.18 19.47
N GLY A 129 -0.18 7.02 19.63
CA GLY A 129 0.98 6.70 20.47
C GLY A 129 0.61 6.51 21.94
N ARG A 130 -0.30 7.33 22.48
CA ARG A 130 -0.82 7.15 23.83
C ARG A 130 -1.57 5.83 23.99
N THR A 131 -2.41 5.51 23.00
CA THR A 131 -3.20 4.27 22.99
C THR A 131 -2.32 3.03 22.91
N LEU A 132 -1.23 3.06 22.15
CA LEU A 132 -0.21 1.99 22.13
C LEU A 132 0.46 1.80 23.51
N ILE A 133 0.79 2.89 24.19
CA ILE A 133 1.35 2.83 25.57
C ILE A 133 0.32 2.26 26.55
N GLN A 134 -0.93 2.66 26.44
CA GLN A 134 -2.02 2.12 27.28
C GLN A 134 -2.21 0.62 27.06
N ALA A 135 -2.22 0.18 25.79
CA ALA A 135 -2.30 -1.25 25.46
C ALA A 135 -1.16 -2.06 26.08
N ALA A 136 0.09 -1.57 25.96
CA ALA A 136 1.25 -2.22 26.56
C ALA A 136 1.16 -2.28 28.10
N LYS A 137 0.78 -1.19 28.76
CA LYS A 137 0.54 -1.15 30.21
C LYS A 137 -0.60 -2.08 30.63
N ALA A 138 -1.61 -2.28 29.79
CA ALA A 138 -2.70 -3.22 30.02
C ALA A 138 -2.28 -4.70 29.86
N GLY A 139 -1.06 -4.97 29.40
CA GLY A 139 -0.50 -6.32 29.24
C GLY A 139 -0.58 -6.87 27.82
N VAL A 140 -0.99 -6.07 26.82
CA VAL A 140 -0.94 -6.43 25.41
C VAL A 140 0.52 -6.36 24.92
N ARG A 141 0.92 -7.30 24.07
CA ARG A 141 2.22 -7.22 23.39
C ARG A 141 2.18 -6.18 22.28
N VAL A 142 2.87 -5.07 22.46
CA VAL A 142 2.93 -3.98 21.48
C VAL A 142 4.32 -3.89 20.86
N ARG A 143 4.43 -4.03 19.56
CA ARG A 143 5.69 -3.87 18.83
C ARG A 143 5.54 -2.85 17.70
N VAL A 144 6.47 -1.91 17.60
CA VAL A 144 6.44 -0.83 16.62
C VAL A 144 7.74 -0.82 15.83
N ILE A 145 7.61 -0.84 14.49
CA ILE A 145 8.69 -0.52 13.55
C ILE A 145 8.48 0.92 13.06
N HIS A 146 9.52 1.75 13.20
CA HIS A 146 9.49 3.14 12.75
C HIS A 146 10.46 3.35 11.60
N GLY A 147 10.00 3.97 10.51
CA GLY A 147 10.71 4.05 9.23
C GLY A 147 11.78 5.13 9.12
N ARG A 148 12.01 5.94 10.15
CA ARG A 148 13.00 7.02 10.07
C ARG A 148 14.01 6.96 11.20
N ALA A 149 15.29 7.15 10.84
CA ALA A 149 16.37 7.31 11.81
C ALA A 149 16.15 8.55 12.70
N THR A 150 15.75 9.69 12.11
CA THR A 150 15.40 10.90 12.86
C THR A 150 14.02 10.76 13.47
N GLN A 151 13.97 10.69 14.77
CA GLN A 151 12.74 10.54 15.53
C GLN A 151 12.21 11.89 16.02
N SER A 152 10.89 12.06 15.95
CA SER A 152 10.20 13.16 16.62
C SER A 152 10.26 12.98 18.15
N SER A 153 9.95 14.03 18.91
CA SER A 153 9.80 13.93 20.38
C SER A 153 8.79 12.83 20.75
N ALA A 154 7.73 12.73 19.99
CA ALA A 154 6.67 11.75 20.17
C ALA A 154 7.16 10.32 19.94
N SER A 155 7.87 10.03 18.85
CA SER A 155 8.41 8.69 18.61
C SER A 155 9.49 8.30 19.62
N ARG A 156 10.31 9.26 20.10
CA ARG A 156 11.25 9.04 21.19
C ARG A 156 10.54 8.68 22.51
N ALA A 157 9.45 9.39 22.82
CA ALA A 157 8.66 9.10 24.02
C ALA A 157 8.02 7.71 23.95
N LEU A 158 7.47 7.34 22.81
CA LEU A 158 6.92 5.99 22.58
C LEU A 158 8.01 4.92 22.71
N ARG A 159 9.17 5.12 22.08
CA ARG A 159 10.32 4.21 22.20
C ARG A 159 10.76 4.03 23.65
N LYS A 160 10.91 5.15 24.40
CA LYS A 160 11.25 5.11 25.83
C LYS A 160 10.20 4.33 26.63
N ALA A 161 8.91 4.52 26.31
CA ALA A 161 7.83 3.83 27.03
C ALA A 161 7.78 2.33 26.71
N LEU A 162 7.86 1.93 25.43
CA LEU A 162 7.73 0.53 25.03
C LEU A 162 8.98 -0.31 25.36
N ASN A 163 10.16 0.29 25.39
CA ASN A 163 11.41 -0.45 25.66
C ASN A 163 11.72 -0.58 27.17
N LYS A 164 10.74 -0.28 28.05
CA LYS A 164 10.89 -0.55 29.48
C LYS A 164 10.82 -2.04 29.77
N SER A 165 11.70 -2.51 30.62
CA SER A 165 11.84 -3.94 31.00
C SER A 165 10.57 -4.57 31.59
N ASN A 166 9.69 -3.77 32.22
CA ASN A 166 8.45 -4.24 32.82
C ASN A 166 7.26 -4.36 31.88
N LEU A 167 7.41 -4.00 30.60
CA LEU A 167 6.37 -4.19 29.59
C LEU A 167 6.63 -5.48 28.84
N ARG A 168 5.72 -6.41 28.95
CA ARG A 168 5.81 -7.76 28.37
C ARG A 168 6.07 -7.73 26.87
N ASP A 169 7.28 -8.07 26.43
CA ASP A 169 7.69 -8.18 25.03
C ASP A 169 7.30 -6.99 24.14
N SER A 170 6.89 -5.88 24.74
CA SER A 170 6.62 -4.65 24.01
C SER A 170 7.93 -3.97 23.68
N SER A 171 8.05 -3.42 22.47
CA SER A 171 9.30 -2.90 22.00
C SER A 171 9.12 -1.97 20.78
N PHE A 172 10.09 -1.09 20.58
CA PHE A 172 10.15 -0.15 19.47
C PHE A 172 11.47 -0.32 18.74
N LYS A 173 11.42 -0.47 17.43
CA LYS A 173 12.57 -0.72 16.56
C LYS A 173 12.64 0.26 15.40
N ILE A 174 13.83 0.54 14.93
CA ILE A 174 14.11 1.20 13.66
C ILE A 174 14.96 0.24 12.84
N CYS A 175 14.55 -0.04 11.62
CA CYS A 175 15.38 -0.76 10.67
C CYS A 175 16.43 0.19 10.11
N ALA A 176 17.70 -0.19 10.20
CA ALA A 176 18.79 0.59 9.65
C ALA A 176 19.98 -0.34 9.38
N LYS A 177 20.37 -0.46 8.12
CA LYS A 177 21.58 -1.18 7.68
C LYS A 177 22.35 -0.32 6.69
N GLY A 178 23.47 0.24 7.14
CA GLY A 178 24.26 1.13 6.31
C GLY A 178 23.45 2.36 5.89
N LYS A 179 23.23 2.51 4.59
CA LYS A 179 22.44 3.62 4.01
C LYS A 179 20.97 3.27 3.76
N SER A 180 20.54 2.04 4.06
CA SER A 180 19.14 1.62 3.99
C SER A 180 18.44 1.86 5.32
N LEU A 181 17.20 2.36 5.26
CA LEU A 181 16.25 2.45 6.38
C LEU A 181 15.04 1.52 6.16
N ALA A 182 15.11 0.63 5.18
CA ALA A 182 14.14 -0.44 4.98
C ALA A 182 14.48 -1.66 5.86
N CYS A 183 13.47 -2.44 6.20
CA CYS A 183 13.64 -3.66 6.97
C CYS A 183 13.99 -4.87 6.09
N LEU A 184 13.46 -4.89 4.87
CA LEU A 184 13.55 -6.01 3.94
C LEU A 184 14.54 -5.77 2.77
N SER A 185 15.03 -4.55 2.61
CA SER A 185 15.96 -4.18 1.55
C SER A 185 17.21 -3.53 2.12
N SER A 186 18.37 -3.88 1.57
CA SER A 186 19.66 -3.23 1.88
C SER A 186 20.05 -2.17 0.86
N LEU A 187 19.21 -1.90 -0.14
CA LEU A 187 19.50 -0.93 -1.18
C LEU A 187 19.66 0.47 -0.60
N ASN A 188 20.65 1.20 -1.11
CA ASN A 188 20.90 2.58 -0.70
C ASN A 188 19.67 3.46 -0.95
N GLY A 189 19.29 4.24 0.06
CA GLY A 189 18.11 5.11 0.00
C GLY A 189 16.75 4.40 0.12
N ALA A 190 16.73 3.09 0.33
CA ALA A 190 15.51 2.37 0.68
C ALA A 190 14.99 2.81 2.06
N ILE A 191 13.68 2.83 2.22
CA ILE A 191 13.03 3.23 3.47
C ILE A 191 11.91 2.25 3.85
N MET A 192 11.69 2.04 5.12
CA MET A 192 10.46 1.45 5.63
C MET A 192 9.37 2.52 5.57
N HIS A 193 8.50 2.40 4.58
CA HIS A 193 7.47 3.40 4.31
C HIS A 193 6.05 2.83 4.42
N SER A 194 5.90 1.56 4.75
CA SER A 194 4.59 0.94 5.00
C SER A 194 3.86 1.62 6.16
N LYS A 195 2.55 1.60 6.10
CA LYS A 195 1.64 1.97 7.18
C LYS A 195 0.70 0.80 7.36
N LEU A 196 1.07 -0.07 8.30
CA LEU A 196 0.42 -1.35 8.53
C LEU A 196 0.22 -1.54 10.03
N LEU A 197 -1.04 -1.72 10.44
CA LEU A 197 -1.41 -2.10 11.80
C LEU A 197 -2.01 -3.50 11.78
N LEU A 198 -1.51 -4.37 12.64
CA LEU A 198 -2.02 -5.72 12.83
C LEU A 198 -2.44 -5.91 14.29
N VAL A 199 -3.69 -6.34 14.51
CA VAL A 199 -4.22 -6.63 15.84
C VAL A 199 -4.90 -7.99 15.81
N ASN A 200 -4.44 -8.94 16.61
CA ASN A 200 -4.97 -10.32 16.54
C ASN A 200 -6.40 -10.48 17.07
N ASN A 201 -6.80 -9.69 18.05
CA ASN A 201 -8.18 -9.65 18.54
C ASN A 201 -8.56 -8.20 18.84
N THR A 202 -9.71 -7.77 18.33
CA THR A 202 -10.25 -6.43 18.47
C THR A 202 -11.78 -6.44 18.23
N PHE A 203 -12.33 -5.32 17.81
CA PHE A 203 -13.74 -5.16 17.45
C PHE A 203 -13.85 -4.39 16.14
N THR A 204 -14.88 -4.70 15.35
CA THR A 204 -15.30 -3.91 14.18
C THR A 204 -15.86 -2.56 14.60
N ARG A 205 -16.16 -1.69 13.63
CA ARG A 205 -16.81 -0.39 13.89
C ARG A 205 -18.17 -0.56 14.57
N ASP A 206 -18.88 -1.65 14.27
CA ASP A 206 -20.18 -2.00 14.89
C ASP A 206 -20.04 -2.70 16.25
N ASN A 207 -18.86 -2.65 16.86
CA ASN A 207 -18.55 -3.28 18.13
C ASN A 207 -18.74 -4.82 18.16
N LYS A 208 -18.69 -5.49 17.00
CA LYS A 208 -18.68 -6.95 16.92
C LYS A 208 -17.24 -7.44 17.18
N PRO A 209 -17.04 -8.53 17.92
CA PRO A 209 -15.73 -9.14 18.08
C PRO A 209 -15.10 -9.47 16.73
N ALA A 210 -13.82 -9.19 16.57
CA ALA A 210 -13.07 -9.42 15.35
C ALA A 210 -11.70 -10.01 15.65
N LYS A 211 -11.23 -10.88 14.76
CA LYS A 211 -9.93 -11.52 14.80
C LYS A 211 -9.11 -11.10 13.59
N GLY A 212 -7.78 -10.96 13.78
CA GLY A 212 -6.86 -10.71 12.68
C GLY A 212 -7.12 -9.42 11.91
N ALA A 213 -7.35 -8.30 12.59
CA ALA A 213 -7.49 -6.99 11.94
C ALA A 213 -6.19 -6.58 11.26
N ILE A 214 -6.25 -6.35 9.94
CA ILE A 214 -5.18 -5.90 9.08
C ILE A 214 -5.57 -4.53 8.53
N TRP A 215 -5.02 -3.47 9.09
CA TRP A 215 -5.19 -2.12 8.55
C TRP A 215 -3.98 -1.72 7.71
N SER A 216 -4.21 -1.21 6.52
CA SER A 216 -3.20 -0.58 5.66
C SER A 216 -3.68 0.77 5.16
N GLY A 217 -2.77 1.72 4.93
CA GLY A 217 -3.19 3.03 4.45
C GLY A 217 -2.06 3.96 4.05
N SER A 218 -2.43 5.22 3.81
CA SER A 218 -1.50 6.26 3.36
C SER A 218 -1.02 7.17 4.50
N ALA A 219 -1.74 7.23 5.62
CA ALA A 219 -1.52 8.20 6.68
C ALA A 219 -0.25 7.93 7.51
N ASN A 220 0.51 8.98 7.79
CA ASN A 220 1.44 8.99 8.92
C ASN A 220 0.68 9.32 10.21
N LEU A 221 1.23 8.91 11.38
CA LEU A 221 0.57 9.16 12.67
C LEU A 221 0.89 10.55 13.21
N GLY A 222 0.10 11.54 12.81
CA GLY A 222 0.28 12.90 13.29
C GLY A 222 -0.78 13.87 12.76
N GLY A 223 -0.88 15.04 13.40
CA GLY A 223 -1.85 16.07 13.09
C GLY A 223 -1.86 16.47 11.61
N ARG A 224 -0.68 16.49 10.95
CA ARG A 224 -0.59 16.80 9.52
C ARG A 224 -1.46 15.88 8.65
N SER A 225 -1.59 14.61 9.00
CA SER A 225 -2.44 13.67 8.25
C SER A 225 -3.93 13.98 8.40
N ALA A 226 -4.34 14.53 9.54
CA ALA A 226 -5.72 14.92 9.79
C ALA A 226 -6.04 16.36 9.36
N GLU A 227 -5.05 17.27 9.42
CA GLU A 227 -5.27 18.71 9.29
C GLU A 227 -4.85 19.26 7.93
N GLN A 228 -3.99 18.56 7.18
CA GLN A 228 -3.34 19.12 6.00
C GLN A 228 -3.45 18.30 4.74
N THR A 229 -3.71 16.99 4.84
CA THR A 229 -3.68 16.10 3.67
C THR A 229 -4.81 15.09 3.70
N TYR A 230 -5.34 14.78 2.52
CA TYR A 230 -6.27 13.67 2.33
C TYR A 230 -5.51 12.35 2.48
N ASN A 231 -6.07 11.44 3.26
CA ASN A 231 -5.51 10.11 3.49
C ASN A 231 -6.61 9.06 3.50
N ASN A 232 -6.21 7.83 3.20
CA ASN A 232 -7.06 6.66 3.24
C ASN A 232 -6.50 5.58 4.16
N GLY A 233 -7.38 4.69 4.58
CA GLY A 233 -7.10 3.43 5.24
C GLY A 233 -8.16 2.40 4.90
N LEU A 234 -7.73 1.15 4.87
CA LEU A 234 -8.57 -0.01 4.64
C LEU A 234 -8.22 -1.07 5.69
N THR A 235 -9.23 -1.60 6.36
CA THR A 235 -9.10 -2.68 7.35
C THR A 235 -9.79 -3.93 6.84
N ILE A 236 -9.11 -5.06 6.92
CA ILE A 236 -9.65 -6.40 6.67
C ILE A 236 -9.69 -7.14 8.00
N TYR A 237 -10.85 -7.66 8.39
CA TYR A 237 -11.04 -8.43 9.61
C TYR A 237 -11.39 -9.88 9.28
N ASN A 238 -11.03 -10.78 10.18
CA ASN A 238 -11.46 -12.16 10.22
C ASN A 238 -10.97 -13.04 9.07
N ASP A 239 -10.01 -12.59 8.27
CA ASP A 239 -9.37 -13.40 7.24
C ASP A 239 -8.11 -14.06 7.77
N THR A 240 -8.21 -15.34 8.11
CA THR A 240 -7.08 -16.09 8.72
C THR A 240 -5.89 -16.22 7.79
N LYS A 241 -6.13 -16.55 6.51
CA LYS A 241 -5.06 -16.76 5.52
C LYS A 241 -4.26 -15.48 5.35
N MET A 242 -4.95 -14.38 5.10
CA MET A 242 -4.33 -13.08 4.91
C MET A 242 -3.65 -12.57 6.19
N TRP A 243 -4.27 -12.79 7.35
CA TRP A 243 -3.67 -12.48 8.65
C TRP A 243 -2.37 -13.23 8.87
N GLN A 244 -2.34 -14.54 8.66
CA GLN A 244 -1.14 -15.36 8.84
C GLN A 244 0.00 -14.88 7.94
N GLN A 245 -0.29 -14.65 6.66
CA GLN A 245 0.69 -14.20 5.67
C GLN A 245 1.21 -12.79 5.99
N THR A 246 0.31 -11.84 6.27
CA THR A 246 0.70 -10.46 6.58
C THR A 246 1.43 -10.34 7.92
N SER A 247 0.99 -11.10 8.93
CA SER A 247 1.70 -11.13 10.22
C SER A 247 3.08 -11.77 10.12
N GLN A 248 3.26 -12.76 9.24
CA GLN A 248 4.58 -13.34 8.99
C GLN A 248 5.50 -12.33 8.28
N LEU A 249 5.00 -11.63 7.26
CA LEU A 249 5.73 -10.53 6.63
C LEU A 249 6.19 -9.50 7.68
N TRP A 250 5.28 -9.08 8.56
CA TRP A 250 5.62 -8.13 9.61
C TRP A 250 6.70 -8.66 10.58
N LYS A 251 6.63 -9.95 10.95
CA LYS A 251 7.67 -10.61 11.78
C LYS A 251 9.02 -10.66 11.07
N ASP A 252 9.03 -10.86 9.75
CA ASP A 252 10.27 -10.84 8.96
C ASP A 252 10.85 -9.42 8.85
N MET A 253 9.99 -8.40 8.70
CA MET A 253 10.40 -7.00 8.84
C MET A 253 11.00 -6.73 10.22
N TRP A 254 10.35 -7.22 11.28
CA TRP A 254 10.87 -7.09 12.65
C TRP A 254 12.23 -7.74 12.84
N ALA A 255 12.42 -8.92 12.29
CA ALA A 255 13.68 -9.66 12.35
C ALA A 255 14.73 -9.15 11.37
N GLU A 256 14.39 -8.15 10.52
CA GLU A 256 15.23 -7.68 9.41
C GLU A 256 15.77 -8.85 8.60
N ARG A 257 14.87 -9.74 8.19
CA ARG A 257 15.16 -10.97 7.43
C ARG A 257 15.58 -10.68 6.00
N ASN A 258 16.43 -9.73 5.86
CA ASN A 258 17.09 -9.33 4.65
C ASN A 258 18.35 -10.22 4.48
N ILE A 259 18.29 -11.19 3.61
CA ILE A 259 19.41 -12.11 3.37
C ILE A 259 20.32 -11.50 2.29
N GLY A 260 21.45 -11.03 2.73
CA GLY A 260 22.41 -10.37 1.84
C GLY A 260 21.81 -9.06 1.32
N ASN A 261 21.73 -8.91 0.02
CA ASN A 261 21.25 -7.69 -0.62
C ASN A 261 19.82 -7.78 -1.14
N ASP A 262 19.11 -8.88 -0.87
CA ASP A 262 17.91 -9.17 -1.64
C ASP A 262 16.84 -9.89 -0.82
N TYR A 263 15.83 -9.14 -0.41
CA TYR A 263 14.61 -9.70 0.18
C TYR A 263 13.95 -10.75 -0.74
N LEU A 264 14.06 -10.57 -2.05
CA LEU A 264 13.48 -11.49 -3.02
C LEU A 264 14.13 -12.88 -2.94
N ASN A 265 15.44 -12.95 -2.68
CA ASN A 265 16.11 -14.23 -2.44
C ASN A 265 15.63 -14.88 -1.14
N TYR A 266 15.40 -14.10 -0.10
CA TYR A 266 14.82 -14.60 1.13
C TYR A 266 13.41 -15.17 0.90
N VAL A 267 12.55 -14.43 0.24
CA VAL A 267 11.18 -14.87 -0.07
C VAL A 267 11.18 -16.12 -0.93
N ARG A 268 12.05 -16.20 -1.93
CA ARG A 268 12.21 -17.40 -2.77
C ARG A 268 12.55 -18.64 -1.96
N LYS A 269 13.45 -18.54 -1.00
CA LYS A 269 13.84 -19.63 -0.10
C LYS A 269 12.76 -20.04 0.89
N ASN A 270 11.85 -19.12 1.22
CA ASN A 270 10.82 -19.29 2.24
C ASN A 270 9.41 -19.22 1.65
N SER A 271 9.24 -19.59 0.38
CA SER A 271 7.96 -19.44 -0.33
C SER A 271 6.77 -20.12 0.37
N THR A 272 6.97 -21.30 0.95
CA THR A 272 5.92 -22.04 1.69
C THR A 272 5.40 -21.27 2.90
N ARG A 273 6.23 -20.44 3.53
CA ARG A 273 5.85 -19.61 4.67
C ARG A 273 4.78 -18.58 4.34
N TYR A 274 4.72 -18.15 3.09
CA TYR A 274 3.77 -17.15 2.61
C TYR A 274 2.57 -17.77 1.89
N GLY A 275 2.47 -19.10 1.85
CA GLY A 275 1.37 -19.81 1.20
C GLY A 275 1.29 -19.54 -0.30
N TYR A 276 2.41 -19.61 -0.98
CA TYR A 276 2.53 -19.24 -2.38
C TYR A 276 1.97 -20.29 -3.35
N PRO A 277 1.75 -19.89 -4.64
CA PRO A 277 1.07 -20.71 -5.59
C PRO A 277 1.60 -22.12 -5.71
N THR A 278 0.66 -22.99 -5.91
CA THR A 278 0.85 -24.42 -6.19
C THR A 278 1.71 -24.66 -7.45
N ALA A 279 2.04 -25.91 -7.68
CA ALA A 279 2.74 -26.34 -8.90
C ALA A 279 1.98 -25.92 -10.17
N ASP A 280 0.63 -25.98 -10.12
CA ASP A 280 -0.24 -25.67 -11.26
C ASP A 280 -0.19 -24.19 -11.65
N ALA A 281 -0.19 -23.29 -10.66
CA ALA A 281 -0.01 -21.86 -10.93
C ALA A 281 1.36 -21.57 -11.57
N ARG A 282 2.40 -22.32 -11.18
CA ARG A 282 3.71 -22.25 -11.81
C ARG A 282 3.70 -22.74 -13.25
N ALA A 283 3.05 -23.87 -13.51
CA ALA A 283 2.91 -24.41 -14.86
C ALA A 283 2.17 -23.45 -15.80
N ALA A 284 1.23 -22.67 -15.26
CA ALA A 284 0.52 -21.61 -16.00
C ALA A 284 1.34 -20.33 -16.23
N GLY A 285 2.64 -20.32 -15.93
CA GLY A 285 3.52 -19.16 -16.16
C GLY A 285 3.63 -18.16 -15.01
N TYR A 286 3.00 -18.41 -13.88
CA TYR A 286 3.06 -17.53 -12.69
C TYR A 286 4.23 -17.88 -11.74
N THR A 287 5.26 -18.49 -12.26
CA THR A 287 6.31 -19.15 -11.51
C THR A 287 7.14 -18.27 -10.62
N GLU A 288 7.43 -17.08 -11.10
CA GLU A 288 8.34 -16.13 -10.46
C GLU A 288 7.58 -14.92 -9.91
N GLY A 289 6.25 -14.96 -10.00
CA GLY A 289 5.38 -13.84 -9.73
C GLY A 289 5.38 -13.38 -8.29
N TYR A 290 4.40 -12.64 -7.98
CA TYR A 290 4.13 -12.04 -6.69
C TYR A 290 4.12 -13.04 -5.55
N ALA A 291 3.70 -14.25 -5.83
CA ALA A 291 3.73 -15.32 -4.87
C ALA A 291 5.07 -15.47 -4.17
N LYS A 292 6.17 -15.26 -4.89
CA LYS A 292 7.52 -15.24 -4.31
C LYS A 292 7.97 -13.87 -3.79
N TYR A 293 7.20 -12.81 -4.03
CA TYR A 293 7.57 -11.42 -3.78
C TYR A 293 6.62 -10.69 -2.84
N GLY A 294 5.84 -11.40 -2.05
CA GLY A 294 5.01 -10.80 -1.00
C GLY A 294 3.63 -10.35 -1.47
N MET A 295 2.98 -11.12 -2.33
CA MET A 295 1.54 -11.00 -2.58
C MET A 295 0.77 -11.95 -1.66
N PHE A 296 -0.30 -11.44 -1.08
CA PHE A 296 -1.23 -12.21 -0.26
C PHE A 296 -2.64 -12.01 -0.81
N TYR A 297 -3.32 -13.09 -1.12
CA TYR A 297 -4.66 -13.05 -1.68
C TYR A 297 -5.65 -13.82 -0.81
N SER A 298 -6.85 -13.29 -0.75
CA SER A 298 -8.01 -13.98 -0.17
C SER A 298 -9.25 -13.76 -1.02
N ASN A 299 -9.85 -14.86 -1.44
CA ASN A 299 -11.17 -14.85 -2.10
C ASN A 299 -12.31 -14.56 -1.10
N LEU A 300 -12.12 -14.77 0.20
CA LEU A 300 -13.12 -14.41 1.21
C LEU A 300 -13.28 -12.90 1.37
N ALA A 301 -12.17 -12.16 1.26
CA ALA A 301 -12.16 -10.70 1.32
C ALA A 301 -12.26 -10.06 -0.07
N ASN A 302 -12.23 -10.84 -1.16
CA ASN A 302 -12.03 -10.31 -2.51
C ASN A 302 -10.90 -9.27 -2.55
N ALA A 303 -9.82 -9.58 -1.87
CA ALA A 303 -8.71 -8.65 -1.65
C ALA A 303 -7.36 -9.30 -1.89
N THR A 304 -6.44 -8.49 -2.39
CA THR A 304 -5.03 -8.83 -2.57
C THR A 304 -4.17 -7.79 -1.87
N ILE A 305 -3.19 -8.22 -1.09
CA ILE A 305 -2.16 -7.34 -0.52
C ILE A 305 -0.85 -7.58 -1.27
N TYR A 306 -0.28 -6.51 -1.80
CA TYR A 306 1.05 -6.50 -2.41
C TYR A 306 2.02 -5.82 -1.44
N ALA A 307 3.08 -6.54 -1.09
CA ALA A 307 4.18 -6.00 -0.28
C ALA A 307 5.42 -5.78 -1.15
N THR A 308 6.07 -4.66 -0.99
CA THR A 308 7.36 -4.37 -1.64
C THR A 308 8.50 -4.44 -0.61
N PRO A 309 9.76 -4.56 -1.03
CA PRO A 309 10.28 -4.42 -2.40
C PRO A 309 10.01 -5.64 -3.28
N ILE A 310 9.81 -5.38 -4.57
CA ILE A 310 9.71 -6.42 -5.60
C ILE A 310 10.61 -6.10 -6.78
N ARG A 311 11.10 -7.12 -7.45
CA ARG A 311 11.86 -6.96 -8.69
C ARG A 311 10.89 -6.86 -9.87
N ALA A 312 10.39 -5.66 -10.12
CA ALA A 312 9.45 -5.37 -11.19
C ALA A 312 10.07 -4.45 -12.23
N THR A 313 9.85 -4.79 -13.49
CA THR A 313 10.13 -3.94 -14.65
C THR A 313 8.85 -3.77 -15.47
N PRO A 314 8.75 -2.79 -16.36
CA PRO A 314 7.57 -2.65 -17.23
C PRO A 314 7.26 -3.90 -18.05
N THR A 315 8.29 -4.67 -18.40
CA THR A 315 8.17 -5.83 -19.29
C THR A 315 7.98 -7.16 -18.60
N ASN A 316 8.30 -7.29 -17.29
CA ASN A 316 8.22 -8.57 -16.59
C ASN A 316 6.87 -8.83 -15.89
N GLY A 317 5.88 -7.93 -16.04
CA GLY A 317 4.52 -8.09 -15.53
C GLY A 317 4.37 -8.10 -14.00
N LYS A 318 5.43 -7.83 -13.24
CA LYS A 318 5.42 -7.95 -11.77
C LYS A 318 4.99 -6.67 -11.02
N ASP A 319 4.74 -5.61 -11.73
CA ASP A 319 4.27 -4.35 -11.19
C ASP A 319 2.76 -4.39 -10.93
N PRO A 320 2.27 -4.21 -9.68
CA PRO A 320 0.84 -4.31 -9.36
C PRO A 320 0.00 -3.26 -10.08
N VAL A 321 0.52 -2.04 -10.24
CA VAL A 321 -0.20 -0.96 -10.92
C VAL A 321 -0.34 -1.26 -12.41
N LEU A 322 0.75 -1.67 -13.07
CA LEU A 322 0.70 -2.06 -14.48
C LEU A 322 -0.11 -3.34 -14.68
N ASN A 323 -0.03 -4.30 -13.74
CA ASN A 323 -0.85 -5.49 -13.80
C ASN A 323 -2.35 -5.14 -13.81
N LEU A 324 -2.80 -4.27 -12.90
CA LEU A 324 -4.19 -3.84 -12.87
C LEU A 324 -4.57 -3.12 -14.16
N LEU A 325 -3.76 -2.18 -14.64
CA LEU A 325 -4.04 -1.44 -15.88
C LEU A 325 -4.05 -2.35 -17.13
N ASN A 326 -3.20 -3.38 -17.16
CA ASN A 326 -3.15 -4.34 -18.26
C ASN A 326 -4.37 -5.28 -18.31
N ARG A 327 -5.10 -5.41 -17.22
CA ARG A 327 -6.37 -6.16 -17.17
C ARG A 327 -7.53 -5.40 -17.81
N VAL A 328 -7.41 -4.07 -17.89
CA VAL A 328 -8.50 -3.20 -18.39
C VAL A 328 -8.74 -3.44 -19.87
N GLN A 329 -9.98 -3.77 -20.21
CA GLN A 329 -10.50 -3.78 -21.56
C GLN A 329 -11.21 -2.44 -21.79
N PRO A 330 -10.62 -1.53 -22.59
CA PRO A 330 -11.13 -0.18 -22.69
C PRO A 330 -12.47 -0.14 -23.45
N ASP A 331 -13.40 0.67 -22.96
CA ASP A 331 -14.65 1.03 -23.63
C ASP A 331 -15.13 2.41 -23.14
N SER A 332 -16.20 2.93 -23.72
CA SER A 332 -16.75 4.26 -23.41
C SER A 332 -17.26 4.39 -21.95
N GLN A 333 -17.51 3.28 -21.27
CA GLN A 333 -17.92 3.26 -19.87
C GLN A 333 -16.74 3.14 -18.90
N CYS A 334 -15.56 2.81 -19.40
CA CYS A 334 -14.35 2.68 -18.59
C CYS A 334 -14.00 3.99 -17.88
N ARG A 335 -13.74 3.92 -16.59
CA ARG A 335 -13.35 5.05 -15.74
C ARG A 335 -12.13 4.67 -14.87
N ILE A 336 -11.06 5.44 -14.98
CA ILE A 336 -9.85 5.27 -14.16
C ILE A 336 -9.56 6.59 -13.46
N ARG A 337 -9.43 6.54 -12.11
CA ARG A 337 -9.15 7.69 -11.27
C ARG A 337 -7.91 7.43 -10.42
N LEU A 338 -6.89 8.24 -10.61
CA LEU A 338 -5.63 8.15 -9.88
C LEU A 338 -5.51 9.30 -8.89
N GLN A 339 -5.14 8.96 -7.67
CA GLN A 339 -4.95 9.90 -6.58
C GLN A 339 -3.62 9.56 -5.89
N HIS A 340 -2.56 10.16 -6.37
CA HIS A 340 -1.22 9.89 -5.88
C HIS A 340 -0.48 11.16 -5.52
N ASN A 341 0.18 11.16 -4.35
CA ASN A 341 0.99 12.30 -3.97
C ASN A 341 2.23 12.48 -4.87
N ARG A 342 2.68 11.43 -5.55
CA ARG A 342 3.85 11.47 -6.45
C ARG A 342 3.67 10.55 -7.64
N PHE A 343 4.02 11.06 -8.83
CA PHE A 343 4.13 10.27 -10.05
C PHE A 343 5.44 10.63 -10.76
N LYS A 344 6.44 9.75 -10.67
CA LYS A 344 7.82 10.03 -11.05
C LYS A 344 8.25 9.29 -12.32
N TYR A 345 9.29 9.80 -12.98
CA TYR A 345 9.79 9.33 -14.28
C TYR A 345 9.98 7.80 -14.38
N ARG A 346 10.54 7.14 -13.36
CA ARG A 346 10.70 5.67 -13.37
C ARG A 346 9.39 4.88 -13.41
N ARG A 347 8.26 5.58 -13.45
CA ARG A 347 6.92 5.01 -13.63
C ARG A 347 6.28 5.47 -14.95
N ILE A 348 7.11 5.82 -15.95
CA ILE A 348 6.65 6.32 -17.25
C ILE A 348 5.76 5.29 -17.96
N ALA A 349 6.07 4.00 -17.86
CA ALA A 349 5.24 2.93 -18.41
C ALA A 349 3.79 2.93 -17.91
N VAL A 350 3.55 3.44 -16.68
CA VAL A 350 2.18 3.64 -16.17
C VAL A 350 1.49 4.77 -16.96
N ALA A 351 2.20 5.86 -17.25
CA ALA A 351 1.63 6.96 -18.05
C ALA A 351 1.35 6.53 -19.49
N GLU A 352 2.26 5.79 -20.11
CA GLU A 352 2.09 5.21 -21.45
C GLU A 352 0.86 4.30 -21.50
N LYS A 353 0.68 3.43 -20.51
CA LYS A 353 -0.50 2.56 -20.42
C LYS A 353 -1.79 3.35 -20.19
N LEU A 354 -1.76 4.42 -19.42
CA LEU A 354 -2.92 5.30 -19.26
C LEU A 354 -3.30 5.98 -20.60
N VAL A 355 -2.31 6.40 -21.39
CA VAL A 355 -2.55 6.96 -22.74
C VAL A 355 -3.18 5.91 -23.66
N GLU A 356 -2.63 4.70 -23.68
CA GLU A 356 -3.21 3.57 -24.46
C GLU A 356 -4.68 3.35 -24.09
N LEU A 357 -4.99 3.25 -22.80
CA LEU A 357 -6.35 3.03 -22.32
C LEU A 357 -7.29 4.21 -22.62
N SER A 358 -6.77 5.44 -22.52
CA SER A 358 -7.53 6.64 -22.89
C SER A 358 -7.87 6.66 -24.38
N ASN A 359 -6.89 6.35 -25.23
CA ASN A 359 -7.10 6.24 -26.67
C ASN A 359 -8.10 5.12 -27.04
N GLY A 360 -8.18 4.07 -26.22
CA GLY A 360 -9.16 2.99 -26.33
C GLY A 360 -10.56 3.32 -25.80
N GLY A 361 -10.78 4.53 -25.25
CA GLY A 361 -12.11 5.00 -24.83
C GLY A 361 -12.29 5.19 -23.31
N CYS A 362 -11.31 4.86 -22.48
CA CYS A 362 -11.40 5.10 -21.04
C CYS A 362 -11.36 6.60 -20.71
N LYS A 363 -12.26 7.06 -19.85
CA LYS A 363 -12.14 8.39 -19.20
C LYS A 363 -11.20 8.30 -18.02
N ILE A 364 -10.12 9.07 -18.06
CA ILE A 364 -9.04 9.01 -17.07
C ILE A 364 -8.86 10.36 -16.40
N SER A 365 -8.75 10.34 -15.08
CA SER A 365 -8.48 11.52 -14.25
C SER A 365 -7.37 11.24 -13.25
N ALA A 366 -6.45 12.17 -13.06
CA ALA A 366 -5.32 12.06 -12.15
C ALA A 366 -5.23 13.29 -11.26
N VAL A 367 -5.25 13.11 -9.93
CA VAL A 367 -5.01 14.17 -8.97
C VAL A 367 -3.69 13.89 -8.23
N ALA A 368 -2.80 14.87 -8.23
CA ALA A 368 -1.53 14.79 -7.52
C ALA A 368 -1.40 15.89 -6.47
N TYR A 369 -0.41 15.71 -5.60
CA TYR A 369 -0.11 16.70 -4.59
C TYR A 369 0.43 17.97 -5.26
N GLU A 370 -0.20 19.11 -4.95
CA GLU A 370 0.35 20.42 -5.32
C GLU A 370 1.67 20.62 -4.57
N ASP A 371 2.71 20.90 -5.32
CA ASP A 371 3.93 21.44 -4.79
C ASP A 371 3.98 22.93 -5.16
N ASP A 372 4.49 23.75 -4.27
CA ASP A 372 4.74 25.16 -4.58
C ASP A 372 5.50 25.25 -5.90
N LEU A 373 4.79 25.53 -6.98
CA LEU A 373 5.31 25.62 -8.35
C LEU A 373 6.39 26.70 -8.51
N LYS A 374 6.66 27.46 -7.46
CA LYS A 374 7.70 28.48 -7.41
C LYS A 374 9.11 27.90 -7.41
N VAL A 375 9.28 26.64 -7.03
CA VAL A 375 10.59 26.00 -6.96
C VAL A 375 10.94 25.34 -8.27
N ASN A 376 11.57 26.12 -9.12
CA ASN A 376 12.49 25.68 -10.16
C ASN A 376 11.95 24.68 -11.21
N ARG A 377 11.20 25.20 -12.19
CA ARG A 377 10.75 24.48 -13.40
C ARG A 377 11.88 23.75 -14.16
N LYS A 378 13.16 24.01 -13.83
CA LYS A 378 14.33 23.39 -14.47
C LYS A 378 14.70 22.02 -13.91
N LEU A 379 14.24 21.64 -12.73
CA LEU A 379 14.59 20.36 -12.08
C LEU A 379 13.54 19.30 -12.35
N HIS A 380 13.51 18.81 -13.58
CA HIS A 380 12.64 17.71 -14.01
C HIS A 380 12.73 16.51 -13.05
N CYS A 381 11.64 16.17 -12.36
CA CYS A 381 11.52 15.04 -11.44
C CYS A 381 12.32 15.10 -10.12
N GLN A 382 13.01 16.16 -9.79
CA GLN A 382 13.67 16.27 -8.49
C GLN A 382 12.69 16.70 -7.40
N GLN A 383 12.94 16.27 -6.22
CA GLN A 383 12.25 16.23 -4.92
C GLN A 383 10.84 16.84 -4.76
N LEU A 384 10.48 17.91 -5.43
CA LEU A 384 9.30 18.72 -5.10
C LEU A 384 8.14 18.60 -6.10
N ILE A 385 8.38 18.30 -7.37
CA ILE A 385 7.32 18.15 -8.37
C ILE A 385 6.65 16.79 -8.21
N ARG A 386 5.34 16.75 -8.07
CA ARG A 386 4.58 15.54 -7.72
C ARG A 386 4.19 14.72 -8.93
N ILE A 387 3.84 15.34 -10.07
CA ILE A 387 3.88 14.69 -11.38
C ILE A 387 5.06 15.28 -12.15
N CYS A 388 6.00 14.44 -12.57
CA CYS A 388 7.16 14.88 -13.33
C CYS A 388 6.77 15.40 -14.71
N ARG A 389 7.53 16.35 -15.23
CA ARG A 389 7.33 16.88 -16.58
C ARG A 389 7.29 15.78 -17.67
N PRO A 390 8.23 14.81 -17.70
CA PRO A 390 8.16 13.71 -18.68
C PRO A 390 6.86 12.88 -18.58
N ILE A 391 6.31 12.70 -17.38
CA ILE A 391 5.01 12.03 -17.20
C ILE A 391 3.89 12.87 -17.81
N LEU A 392 3.86 14.18 -17.53
CA LEU A 392 2.88 15.11 -18.13
C LEU A 392 2.98 15.13 -19.65
N ASP A 393 4.19 15.15 -20.18
CA ASP A 393 4.42 15.19 -21.62
C ASP A 393 3.89 13.90 -22.30
N VAL A 394 4.04 12.74 -21.66
CA VAL A 394 3.40 11.49 -22.14
C VAL A 394 1.88 11.58 -22.04
N LEU A 395 1.31 11.98 -20.89
CA LEU A 395 -0.14 12.05 -20.73
C LEU A 395 -0.81 12.97 -21.78
N LYS A 396 -0.10 14.01 -22.23
CA LYS A 396 -0.56 14.94 -23.29
C LYS A 396 -0.65 14.31 -24.69
N THR A 397 0.02 13.20 -24.93
CA THR A 397 -0.02 12.52 -26.24
C THR A 397 -1.31 11.76 -26.47
N SER A 398 -2.16 11.64 -25.46
CA SER A 398 -3.46 10.98 -25.60
C SER A 398 -4.36 11.74 -26.58
N SER A 399 -5.01 10.99 -27.49
CA SER A 399 -6.01 11.53 -28.41
C SER A 399 -7.29 11.97 -27.70
N GLN A 400 -7.58 11.40 -26.53
CA GLN A 400 -8.62 11.85 -25.62
C GLN A 400 -7.96 12.53 -24.42
N ARG A 401 -8.55 13.64 -23.97
CA ARG A 401 -7.99 14.37 -22.82
C ARG A 401 -7.98 13.52 -21.57
N ILE A 402 -6.80 13.37 -20.96
CA ILE A 402 -6.63 12.85 -19.61
C ILE A 402 -6.68 14.04 -18.65
N ASP A 403 -7.68 14.10 -17.78
CA ASP A 403 -7.82 15.19 -16.82
C ASP A 403 -6.74 15.09 -15.75
N VAL A 404 -5.94 16.13 -15.60
CA VAL A 404 -4.93 16.25 -14.55
C VAL A 404 -5.28 17.42 -13.64
N ALA A 405 -5.14 17.22 -12.35
CA ALA A 405 -5.40 18.24 -11.37
C ALA A 405 -4.42 18.18 -10.18
N TRP A 406 -4.38 19.27 -9.45
CA TRP A 406 -3.60 19.43 -8.23
C TRP A 406 -4.54 19.61 -7.04
N ALA A 407 -4.20 18.99 -5.94
CA ALA A 407 -4.82 19.16 -4.64
C ALA A 407 -3.78 18.83 -3.56
N LYS A 408 -4.21 18.37 -2.38
CA LYS A 408 -3.27 17.89 -1.34
C LYS A 408 -3.52 16.42 -0.93
N PRO A 409 -3.68 15.48 -1.88
CA PRO A 409 -3.77 14.08 -1.52
C PRO A 409 -2.40 13.60 -1.00
N HIS A 410 -2.39 12.99 0.15
CA HIS A 410 -1.30 12.10 0.57
C HIS A 410 -1.66 10.66 0.26
N ASP A 411 -2.81 10.45 -0.31
CA ASP A 411 -3.30 9.18 -0.82
C ASP A 411 -2.40 8.57 -1.90
N LYS A 412 -2.52 7.26 -2.05
CA LYS A 412 -1.95 6.47 -3.13
C LYS A 412 -3.04 5.48 -3.53
N THR A 413 -3.93 5.96 -4.36
CA THR A 413 -5.18 5.26 -4.71
C THR A 413 -5.39 5.26 -6.21
N MET A 414 -5.88 4.16 -6.72
CA MET A 414 -6.42 4.04 -8.07
C MET A 414 -7.79 3.37 -7.98
N LEU A 415 -8.79 4.00 -8.57
CA LEU A 415 -10.13 3.47 -8.74
C LEU A 415 -10.33 3.10 -10.19
N VAL A 416 -10.73 1.88 -10.44
CA VAL A 416 -11.02 1.37 -11.78
C VAL A 416 -12.45 0.87 -11.82
N ASP A 417 -13.26 1.40 -12.75
CA ASP A 417 -14.56 0.88 -13.13
C ASP A 417 -14.49 0.54 -14.61
N ALA A 418 -14.26 -0.72 -14.92
CA ALA A 418 -13.98 -1.17 -16.28
C ALA A 418 -14.29 -2.66 -16.44
N LYS A 419 -14.25 -3.14 -17.68
CA LYS A 419 -14.13 -4.57 -17.95
C LYS A 419 -12.69 -4.98 -17.64
N LEU A 420 -12.53 -5.97 -16.76
CA LEU A 420 -11.23 -6.51 -16.36
C LEU A 420 -11.08 -7.95 -16.84
N GLY A 421 -9.94 -8.27 -17.37
CA GLY A 421 -9.49 -9.64 -17.62
C GLY A 421 -8.86 -10.28 -16.37
N PRO A 422 -8.32 -11.51 -16.50
CA PRO A 422 -7.71 -12.24 -15.40
C PRO A 422 -6.50 -11.51 -14.81
N ASN A 423 -6.28 -11.73 -13.53
CA ASN A 423 -5.10 -11.22 -12.84
C ASN A 423 -3.91 -12.16 -13.08
N ARG A 424 -2.99 -11.76 -13.96
CA ARG A 424 -1.81 -12.56 -14.27
C ARG A 424 -0.84 -12.75 -13.09
N LEU A 425 -0.90 -11.87 -12.10
CA LEU A 425 -0.09 -11.99 -10.90
C LEU A 425 -0.74 -12.86 -9.83
N ASN A 426 -2.05 -13.04 -9.91
CA ASN A 426 -2.80 -13.85 -8.97
C ASN A 426 -3.70 -14.87 -9.68
N PRO A 427 -3.19 -16.07 -9.92
CA PRO A 427 -3.95 -17.13 -10.58
C PRO A 427 -5.09 -17.71 -9.72
N GLU A 428 -5.10 -17.43 -8.42
CA GLU A 428 -6.17 -17.86 -7.51
C GLU A 428 -7.40 -16.95 -7.59
N GLU A 429 -7.28 -15.78 -8.25
CA GLU A 429 -8.42 -14.88 -8.46
C GLU A 429 -9.36 -15.46 -9.52
N VAL A 430 -10.56 -15.78 -9.10
CA VAL A 430 -11.62 -16.30 -9.99
C VAL A 430 -12.45 -15.17 -10.57
N ALA A 431 -13.08 -15.42 -11.71
CA ALA A 431 -14.06 -14.48 -12.25
C ALA A 431 -15.23 -14.27 -11.27
N PRO A 432 -15.85 -13.08 -11.23
CA PRO A 432 -16.90 -12.76 -10.25
C PRO A 432 -18.13 -13.68 -10.29
N ASP A 433 -18.35 -14.36 -11.40
CA ASP A 433 -19.42 -15.37 -11.54
C ASP A 433 -19.09 -16.71 -10.85
N GLY A 434 -17.90 -16.84 -10.27
CA GLY A 434 -17.43 -18.04 -9.58
C GLY A 434 -17.08 -19.20 -10.51
N THR A 435 -17.17 -19.04 -11.84
CA THR A 435 -16.88 -20.15 -12.78
C THR A 435 -15.38 -20.42 -12.96
N GLY A 436 -14.55 -19.50 -12.51
CA GLY A 436 -13.09 -19.54 -12.74
C GLY A 436 -12.66 -19.23 -14.18
N ASN A 437 -13.61 -19.06 -15.09
CA ASN A 437 -13.37 -18.75 -16.49
C ASN A 437 -13.57 -17.24 -16.75
N TRP A 438 -12.53 -16.59 -17.19
CA TRP A 438 -12.62 -15.18 -17.57
C TRP A 438 -13.06 -15.05 -19.03
N PRO A 439 -14.19 -14.34 -19.32
CA PRO A 439 -14.59 -14.07 -20.69
C PRO A 439 -13.52 -13.30 -21.45
N ALA A 440 -13.36 -13.57 -22.75
CA ALA A 440 -12.38 -12.88 -23.59
C ALA A 440 -12.52 -11.34 -23.58
N GLY A 441 -13.76 -10.83 -23.45
CA GLY A 441 -14.05 -9.39 -23.32
C GLY A 441 -13.96 -8.85 -21.88
N GLY A 442 -13.47 -9.62 -20.91
CA GLY A 442 -13.42 -9.24 -19.53
C GLY A 442 -14.78 -9.16 -18.83
N VAL A 443 -14.79 -8.93 -17.54
CA VAL A 443 -15.98 -8.74 -16.69
C VAL A 443 -16.00 -7.31 -16.13
N ARG A 444 -17.15 -6.64 -16.17
CA ARG A 444 -17.30 -5.29 -15.58
C ARG A 444 -17.12 -5.40 -14.07
N MET A 445 -16.13 -4.69 -13.56
CA MET A 445 -15.78 -4.69 -12.15
C MET A 445 -15.42 -3.29 -11.67
N LYS A 446 -15.71 -3.04 -10.41
CA LYS A 446 -15.21 -1.89 -9.67
C LYS A 446 -14.07 -2.35 -8.78
N MET A 447 -12.91 -1.71 -8.90
CA MET A 447 -11.72 -2.08 -8.13
C MET A 447 -11.09 -0.86 -7.48
N VAL A 448 -10.67 -1.04 -6.25
CA VAL A 448 -9.84 -0.11 -5.49
C VAL A 448 -8.45 -0.70 -5.35
N GLN A 449 -7.42 0.06 -5.69
CA GLN A 449 -6.04 -0.20 -5.30
C GLN A 449 -5.58 0.96 -4.43
N ALA A 450 -5.22 0.71 -3.17
CA ALA A 450 -4.87 1.75 -2.20
C ALA A 450 -3.78 1.30 -1.23
N GLY A 451 -3.01 2.25 -0.67
CA GLY A 451 -1.99 1.90 0.32
C GLY A 451 -0.93 2.97 0.57
N SER A 452 0.30 2.52 0.80
CA SER A 452 1.42 3.41 1.13
C SER A 452 2.32 3.75 -0.06
N ALA A 453 2.28 2.96 -1.13
CA ALA A 453 3.19 3.05 -2.28
C ALA A 453 2.81 4.17 -3.25
N SER A 454 3.66 5.18 -3.39
CA SER A 454 3.53 6.20 -4.44
C SER A 454 4.02 5.67 -5.79
N LEU A 455 3.61 6.31 -6.90
CA LEU A 455 4.12 6.01 -8.24
C LEU A 455 5.56 6.50 -8.41
N THR A 456 6.48 5.83 -7.70
CA THR A 456 7.93 6.07 -7.81
C THR A 456 8.67 4.74 -7.95
N GLY A 457 9.82 4.74 -8.61
CA GLY A 457 10.61 3.52 -8.77
C GLY A 457 11.08 2.96 -7.41
N SER A 458 11.52 3.81 -6.49
CA SER A 458 12.00 3.37 -5.17
C SER A 458 10.92 2.70 -4.32
N ASN A 459 9.66 3.16 -4.41
CA ASN A 459 8.56 2.53 -3.69
C ASN A 459 8.25 1.13 -4.22
N LEU A 460 8.54 0.86 -5.48
CA LEU A 460 8.31 -0.45 -6.07
C LEU A 460 9.44 -1.45 -5.77
N VAL A 461 10.70 -1.04 -5.96
CA VAL A 461 11.83 -1.98 -5.99
C VAL A 461 12.76 -1.92 -4.78
N ALA A 462 12.61 -0.94 -3.90
CA ALA A 462 13.56 -0.73 -2.82
C ALA A 462 12.92 -0.59 -1.43
N SER A 463 11.82 0.14 -1.30
CA SER A 463 11.23 0.46 0.00
C SER A 463 10.21 -0.59 0.45
N ASP A 464 10.04 -0.74 1.75
CA ASP A 464 8.96 -1.55 2.32
C ASP A 464 7.65 -0.76 2.23
N GLU A 465 6.73 -1.23 1.39
CA GLU A 465 5.41 -0.63 1.19
C GLU A 465 4.32 -1.70 1.25
N ILE A 466 3.08 -1.26 1.42
CA ILE A 466 1.89 -2.09 1.33
C ILE A 466 0.90 -1.43 0.39
N THR A 467 0.35 -2.21 -0.52
CA THR A 467 -0.76 -1.82 -1.40
C THR A 467 -1.83 -2.91 -1.33
N THR A 468 -3.07 -2.53 -1.12
CA THR A 468 -4.22 -3.43 -1.07
C THR A 468 -5.11 -3.18 -2.27
N GLU A 469 -5.50 -4.24 -2.96
CA GLU A 469 -6.57 -4.24 -3.97
C GLU A 469 -7.81 -4.90 -3.40
N THR A 470 -8.99 -4.42 -3.77
CA THR A 470 -10.26 -5.10 -3.47
C THR A 470 -11.31 -4.77 -4.53
N THR A 471 -12.20 -5.74 -4.77
CA THR A 471 -13.37 -5.60 -5.63
C THR A 471 -14.67 -5.43 -4.82
N ASP A 472 -14.58 -5.21 -3.51
CA ASP A 472 -15.75 -4.95 -2.68
C ASP A 472 -16.48 -3.68 -3.14
N PRO A 473 -17.76 -3.77 -3.54
CA PRO A 473 -18.48 -2.61 -4.09
C PRO A 473 -18.69 -1.49 -3.08
N SER A 474 -18.88 -1.81 -1.79
CA SER A 474 -19.08 -0.80 -0.74
C SER A 474 -17.80 0.00 -0.52
N ILE A 475 -16.67 -0.67 -0.49
CA ILE A 475 -15.36 -0.04 -0.39
C ILE A 475 -15.09 0.85 -1.60
N TYR A 476 -15.46 0.40 -2.81
CA TYR A 476 -15.31 1.24 -4.00
C TYR A 476 -16.13 2.54 -3.90
N GLU A 477 -17.38 2.46 -3.47
CA GLU A 477 -18.23 3.67 -3.33
C GLU A 477 -17.68 4.62 -2.26
N ASP A 478 -17.19 4.11 -1.13
CA ASP A 478 -16.56 4.94 -0.10
C ASP A 478 -15.33 5.70 -0.62
N TYR A 479 -14.48 5.01 -1.40
CA TYR A 479 -13.32 5.62 -2.04
C TYR A 479 -13.72 6.60 -3.16
N LEU A 480 -14.80 6.33 -3.88
CA LEU A 480 -15.35 7.25 -4.87
C LEU A 480 -15.88 8.54 -4.21
N GLU A 481 -16.55 8.43 -3.07
CA GLU A 481 -16.98 9.61 -2.30
C GLU A 481 -15.78 10.40 -1.75
N HIS A 482 -14.72 9.70 -1.34
CA HIS A 482 -13.48 10.36 -0.95
C HIS A 482 -12.83 11.10 -2.13
N TRP A 483 -12.79 10.50 -3.31
CA TRP A 483 -12.35 11.16 -4.55
C TRP A 483 -13.18 12.41 -4.84
N LYS A 484 -14.51 12.31 -4.81
CA LYS A 484 -15.41 13.45 -5.04
C LYS A 484 -15.18 14.58 -4.03
N ALA A 485 -14.89 14.25 -2.76
CA ALA A 485 -14.58 15.25 -1.74
C ALA A 485 -13.31 16.05 -2.09
N ILE A 486 -12.29 15.42 -2.67
CA ILE A 486 -11.08 16.11 -3.12
C ILE A 486 -11.38 17.02 -4.30
N LEU A 487 -12.18 16.59 -5.26
CA LEU A 487 -12.57 17.41 -6.42
C LEU A 487 -13.37 18.67 -5.99
N LYS A 488 -14.13 18.57 -4.91
CA LYS A 488 -14.90 19.69 -4.34
C LYS A 488 -14.10 20.54 -3.36
N SER A 489 -12.85 20.19 -3.08
CA SER A 489 -12.07 20.94 -2.09
C SER A 489 -11.58 22.26 -2.65
N HIS A 490 -11.39 23.24 -1.77
CA HIS A 490 -10.77 24.53 -2.09
C HIS A 490 -9.37 24.38 -2.71
N GLU A 491 -8.65 23.31 -2.37
CA GLU A 491 -7.29 23.04 -2.85
C GLU A 491 -7.24 22.43 -4.26
N TYR A 492 -8.40 22.08 -4.83
CA TYR A 492 -8.47 21.49 -6.17
C TYR A 492 -8.21 22.55 -7.25
N LYS A 493 -7.26 22.26 -8.12
CA LYS A 493 -6.92 23.08 -9.28
C LYS A 493 -6.74 22.19 -10.50
N ALA A 494 -7.61 22.35 -11.49
CA ALA A 494 -7.44 21.67 -12.76
C ALA A 494 -6.15 22.17 -13.46
N TYR A 495 -5.44 21.24 -14.07
CA TYR A 495 -4.27 21.57 -14.89
C TYR A 495 -4.72 21.77 -16.33
N ALA A 496 -4.50 22.98 -16.83
CA ALA A 496 -4.69 23.27 -18.26
C ALA A 496 -3.43 22.83 -19.02
N TYR A 497 -3.62 21.99 -20.04
CA TYR A 497 -2.55 21.63 -20.97
C TYR A 497 -2.30 22.75 -21.97
#